data_62d533b73970f79df4179e5b004bf37a
#
_entry.id   62d533b73970f79df4179e5b004bf37a
#
_cell.length_a   1.000
_cell.length_b   1.000
_cell.length_c   1.000
_cell.angle_alpha   90.00
_cell.angle_beta   90.00
_cell.angle_gamma   90.00
#
_symmetry.space_group_name_H-M   'P 1'
#
loop_
_entity.id
_entity.type
_entity.pdbx_description
1 polymer ?
#
loop_
_entity_poly.entity_id
_entity_poly.type
_entity_poly.pdbx_seq_one_letter_code
_entity_poly.pdbx_strand_id
1 'polypeptide(L)'
;MMLQGHFIDTLLAIEYRNPDNIAYSTWLYFRGITGPVFFTISGLIFTYLLIKAKEEGTLSMRIRKGLVRGLMLNGIGYVLRIPIFRWLTGNFGTYFMVIDVLQCIGLSLILIVCIYLLARKKTLIFSVVMLCLGTLIFLCEPLYRTYSAEGIPLFFANYLTKVNGSVFTILPWFGYMAYGAFIATLFYGYLTRPKFKTGLIIGFFVTGLVLVYGSTPVFFELAKLTNWTLLTEVANFNYLFIRLGNVLVIFGLFYAFEAYLKQPVVLKIGQNTLSIYVIHFILLYGSFTGLGLNQILGKNLTPFEAIFGAICFLISVSLISIYIIKANTQIYKYIIDKLHYFKSLT
;
A
#
# COMPACT_ATOMS: atom_id res chain seq x y z
N MET A 1 10.72 -5.93 -2.01
CA MET A 1 9.86 -6.86 -1.23
C MET A 1 8.56 -7.22 -1.96
N MET A 2 7.78 -6.30 -2.51
CA MET A 2 6.49 -6.59 -3.17
C MET A 2 6.61 -7.62 -4.30
N LEU A 3 7.47 -7.39 -5.30
CA LEU A 3 7.60 -8.26 -6.47
C LEU A 3 8.00 -9.70 -6.11
N GLN A 4 9.08 -9.86 -5.34
CA GLN A 4 9.54 -11.18 -4.91
C GLN A 4 8.51 -11.85 -4.01
N GLY A 5 7.83 -11.06 -3.14
CA GLY A 5 6.78 -11.59 -2.29
C GLY A 5 5.62 -12.19 -3.08
N HIS A 6 5.12 -11.47 -4.09
CA HIS A 6 4.05 -11.97 -4.96
C HIS A 6 4.51 -13.18 -5.80
N PHE A 7 5.73 -13.15 -6.33
CA PHE A 7 6.26 -14.25 -7.14
C PHE A 7 6.35 -15.55 -6.32
N ILE A 8 7.02 -15.50 -5.16
CA ILE A 8 7.19 -16.68 -4.29
C ILE A 8 5.84 -17.16 -3.76
N ASP A 9 4.98 -16.23 -3.29
CA ASP A 9 3.67 -16.59 -2.74
C ASP A 9 2.74 -17.23 -3.79
N THR A 10 2.92 -16.87 -5.04
CA THR A 10 2.09 -17.41 -6.13
C THR A 10 2.60 -18.74 -6.66
N LEU A 11 3.92 -18.96 -6.71
CA LEU A 11 4.52 -20.05 -7.48
C LEU A 11 5.24 -21.11 -6.64
N LEU A 12 5.63 -20.84 -5.40
CA LEU A 12 6.26 -21.83 -4.51
C LEU A 12 5.28 -22.99 -4.25
N ALA A 13 5.74 -24.22 -4.38
CA ALA A 13 4.93 -25.40 -4.10
C ALA A 13 4.47 -25.47 -2.64
N ILE A 14 3.29 -26.08 -2.42
CA ILE A 14 2.61 -26.09 -1.13
C ILE A 14 3.44 -26.84 -0.08
N GLU A 15 4.11 -27.92 -0.47
CA GLU A 15 4.95 -28.75 0.41
C GLU A 15 6.10 -28.00 1.09
N TYR A 16 6.60 -26.91 0.46
CA TYR A 16 7.68 -26.10 1.02
C TYR A 16 7.18 -24.93 1.90
N ARG A 17 5.86 -24.79 2.09
CA ARG A 17 5.26 -23.71 2.90
C ARG A 17 5.09 -24.11 4.36
N ASN A 18 6.14 -24.67 4.94
CA ASN A 18 6.14 -25.07 6.33
C ASN A 18 6.55 -23.90 7.23
N PRO A 19 5.66 -23.39 8.14
CA PRO A 19 5.99 -22.33 9.09
C PRO A 19 7.11 -22.70 10.08
N ASP A 20 7.35 -23.99 10.34
CA ASP A 20 8.44 -24.45 11.21
C ASP A 20 9.81 -24.31 10.57
N ASN A 21 9.86 -24.15 9.24
CA ASN A 21 11.10 -23.86 8.55
C ASN A 21 11.51 -22.40 8.77
N ILE A 22 12.66 -22.18 9.42
CA ILE A 22 13.17 -20.85 9.79
C ILE A 22 13.29 -19.92 8.56
N ALA A 23 13.73 -20.42 7.41
CA ALA A 23 13.88 -19.58 6.22
C ALA A 23 12.51 -19.13 5.69
N TYR A 24 11.54 -20.05 5.64
CA TYR A 24 10.19 -19.72 5.19
C TYR A 24 9.46 -18.80 6.18
N SER A 25 9.52 -19.07 7.49
CA SER A 25 8.88 -18.24 8.51
C SER A 25 9.47 -16.84 8.57
N THR A 26 10.79 -16.69 8.43
CA THR A 26 11.47 -15.40 8.33
C THR A 26 11.01 -14.63 7.09
N TRP A 27 10.97 -15.29 5.94
CA TRP A 27 10.46 -14.67 4.71
C TRP A 27 8.99 -14.24 4.85
N LEU A 28 8.14 -15.09 5.44
CA LEU A 28 6.72 -14.82 5.67
C LEU A 28 6.51 -13.61 6.59
N TYR A 29 7.35 -13.49 7.63
CA TYR A 29 7.34 -12.33 8.53
C TYR A 29 7.61 -11.02 7.77
N PHE A 30 8.69 -10.96 6.99
CA PHE A 30 9.01 -9.75 6.20
C PHE A 30 7.99 -9.47 5.10
N ARG A 31 7.44 -10.51 4.46
CA ARG A 31 6.34 -10.37 3.50
C ARG A 31 5.13 -9.71 4.16
N GLY A 32 4.79 -10.09 5.38
CA GLY A 32 3.67 -9.53 6.14
C GLY A 32 3.77 -8.04 6.45
N ILE A 33 4.98 -7.47 6.43
CA ILE A 33 5.22 -6.04 6.69
C ILE A 33 5.10 -5.19 5.41
N THR A 34 5.20 -5.80 4.22
CA THR A 34 5.25 -5.07 2.94
C THR A 34 4.01 -4.21 2.70
N GLY A 35 2.82 -4.76 2.91
CA GLY A 35 1.55 -4.03 2.79
C GLY A 35 1.47 -2.84 3.75
N PRO A 36 1.64 -3.05 5.07
CA PRO A 36 1.68 -1.97 6.05
C PRO A 36 2.66 -0.83 5.71
N VAL A 37 3.89 -1.13 5.29
CA VAL A 37 4.86 -0.13 4.83
C VAL A 37 4.31 0.65 3.64
N PHE A 38 3.76 -0.04 2.64
CA PHE A 38 3.28 0.59 1.42
C PHE A 38 2.11 1.54 1.65
N PHE A 39 1.15 1.16 2.50
CA PHE A 39 0.03 2.01 2.88
C PHE A 39 0.49 3.20 3.72
N THR A 40 1.34 2.98 4.72
CA THR A 40 1.84 4.05 5.59
C THR A 40 2.63 5.09 4.80
N ILE A 41 3.55 4.67 3.92
CA ILE A 41 4.34 5.62 3.11
C ILE A 41 3.47 6.36 2.08
N SER A 42 2.42 5.71 1.55
CA SER A 42 1.48 6.36 0.64
C SER A 42 0.71 7.48 1.34
N GLY A 43 0.22 7.23 2.55
CA GLY A 43 -0.41 8.25 3.40
C GLY A 43 0.54 9.39 3.75
N LEU A 44 1.78 9.06 4.13
CA LEU A 44 2.82 10.04 4.49
C LEU A 44 3.14 10.97 3.33
N ILE A 45 3.53 10.43 2.18
CA ILE A 45 3.97 11.25 1.03
C ILE A 45 2.80 12.08 0.51
N PHE A 46 1.61 11.49 0.37
CA PHE A 46 0.45 12.21 -0.13
C PHE A 46 0.08 13.40 0.76
N THR A 47 0.01 13.17 2.07
CA THR A 47 -0.36 14.19 3.05
C THR A 47 0.70 15.27 3.17
N TYR A 48 1.99 14.91 3.19
CA TYR A 48 3.07 15.90 3.21
C TYR A 48 2.96 16.89 2.04
N LEU A 49 2.75 16.36 0.84
CA LEU A 49 2.59 17.18 -0.36
C LEU A 49 1.26 17.99 -0.36
N LEU A 50 0.21 17.48 0.29
CA LEU A 50 -1.06 18.19 0.44
C LEU A 50 -0.92 19.41 1.37
N ILE A 51 -0.22 19.23 2.50
CA ILE A 51 0.00 20.29 3.47
C ILE A 51 0.96 21.35 2.90
N LYS A 52 2.06 20.91 2.25
CA LYS A 52 3.02 21.80 1.60
C LYS A 52 2.34 22.68 0.53
N ALA A 53 1.46 22.12 -0.27
CA ALA A 53 0.72 22.87 -1.29
C ALA A 53 -0.20 23.96 -0.70
N LYS A 54 -0.59 23.87 0.57
CA LYS A 54 -1.34 24.92 1.26
C LYS A 54 -0.48 26.16 1.46
N GLU A 55 0.76 26.02 1.89
CA GLU A 55 1.70 27.16 2.04
C GLU A 55 2.08 27.78 0.70
N GLU A 56 2.23 26.94 -0.33
CA GLU A 56 2.56 27.39 -1.68
C GLU A 56 1.35 28.02 -2.43
N GLY A 57 0.18 28.13 -1.78
CA GLY A 57 -1.03 28.68 -2.43
C GLY A 57 -1.63 27.78 -3.53
N THR A 58 -1.12 26.57 -3.72
CA THR A 58 -1.52 25.63 -4.80
C THR A 58 -2.46 24.53 -4.32
N LEU A 59 -3.08 24.69 -3.15
CA LEU A 59 -3.88 23.67 -2.48
C LEU A 59 -5.04 23.13 -3.34
N SER A 60 -5.81 24.00 -4.02
CA SER A 60 -6.95 23.58 -4.83
C SER A 60 -6.53 22.65 -5.98
N MET A 61 -5.42 22.99 -6.64
CA MET A 61 -4.83 22.15 -7.68
C MET A 61 -4.36 20.81 -7.10
N ARG A 62 -3.76 20.81 -5.90
CA ARG A 62 -3.28 19.60 -5.25
C ARG A 62 -4.43 18.67 -4.81
N ILE A 63 -5.52 19.23 -4.29
CA ILE A 63 -6.74 18.49 -3.98
C ILE A 63 -7.29 17.83 -5.23
N ARG A 64 -7.48 18.59 -6.32
CA ARG A 64 -7.96 18.04 -7.60
C ARG A 64 -7.06 16.92 -8.11
N LYS A 65 -5.74 17.12 -8.11
CA LYS A 65 -4.76 16.06 -8.48
C LYS A 65 -4.89 14.83 -7.59
N GLY A 66 -5.13 15.01 -6.29
CA GLY A 66 -5.32 13.92 -5.33
C GLY A 66 -6.57 13.10 -5.62
N LEU A 67 -7.71 13.77 -5.85
CA LEU A 67 -8.97 13.10 -6.20
C LEU A 67 -8.87 12.36 -7.53
N VAL A 68 -8.31 13.01 -8.56
CA VAL A 68 -8.09 12.38 -9.88
C VAL A 68 -7.16 11.16 -9.74
N ARG A 69 -6.08 11.26 -8.95
CA ARG A 69 -5.18 10.13 -8.71
C ARG A 69 -5.89 8.99 -7.97
N GLY A 70 -6.73 9.30 -6.98
CA GLY A 70 -7.53 8.30 -6.28
C GLY A 70 -8.47 7.56 -7.22
N LEU A 71 -9.22 8.28 -8.06
CA LEU A 71 -10.10 7.70 -9.07
C LEU A 71 -9.33 6.89 -10.12
N MET A 72 -8.18 7.40 -10.59
CA MET A 72 -7.33 6.71 -11.56
C MET A 72 -6.81 5.38 -11.00
N LEU A 73 -6.35 5.35 -9.74
CA LEU A 73 -5.90 4.10 -9.10
C LEU A 73 -7.03 3.09 -8.97
N ASN A 74 -8.24 3.54 -8.61
CA ASN A 74 -9.44 2.69 -8.60
C ASN A 74 -9.70 2.12 -10.01
N GLY A 75 -9.73 2.98 -11.03
CA GLY A 75 -9.95 2.56 -12.42
C GLY A 75 -8.92 1.53 -12.89
N ILE A 76 -7.63 1.80 -12.68
CA ILE A 76 -6.55 0.86 -13.05
C ILE A 76 -6.72 -0.47 -12.30
N GLY A 77 -7.03 -0.44 -11.00
CA GLY A 77 -7.22 -1.64 -10.21
C GLY A 77 -8.36 -2.53 -10.74
N TYR A 78 -9.49 -1.95 -11.13
CA TYR A 78 -10.60 -2.70 -11.75
C TYR A 78 -10.21 -3.19 -13.16
N VAL A 79 -9.62 -2.34 -14.00
CA VAL A 79 -9.22 -2.70 -15.36
C VAL A 79 -8.26 -3.88 -15.38
N LEU A 80 -7.29 -3.93 -14.46
CA LEU A 80 -6.35 -5.04 -14.35
C LEU A 80 -7.00 -6.38 -14.01
N ARG A 81 -8.21 -6.37 -13.44
CA ARG A 81 -8.97 -7.58 -13.07
C ARG A 81 -10.03 -7.99 -14.06
N ILE A 82 -10.21 -7.23 -15.16
CA ILE A 82 -11.15 -7.57 -16.23
C ILE A 82 -10.61 -8.76 -17.04
N PRO A 83 -11.27 -9.93 -17.01
CA PRO A 83 -10.87 -11.08 -17.82
C PRO A 83 -11.49 -10.98 -19.23
N ILE A 84 -10.92 -10.16 -20.11
CA ILE A 84 -11.50 -9.83 -21.43
C ILE A 84 -11.85 -11.09 -22.21
N PHE A 85 -10.95 -12.07 -22.30
CA PHE A 85 -11.23 -13.30 -23.06
C PHE A 85 -12.39 -14.11 -22.49
N ARG A 86 -12.57 -14.16 -21.17
CA ARG A 86 -13.71 -14.83 -20.55
C ARG A 86 -15.01 -14.09 -20.84
N TRP A 87 -14.99 -12.77 -20.88
CA TRP A 87 -16.17 -11.95 -21.22
C TRP A 87 -16.56 -12.10 -22.69
N LEU A 88 -15.60 -12.19 -23.60
CA LEU A 88 -15.85 -12.47 -25.01
C LEU A 88 -16.46 -13.85 -25.24
N THR A 89 -16.25 -14.81 -24.35
CA THR A 89 -16.87 -16.14 -24.38
C THR A 89 -18.21 -16.21 -23.60
N GLY A 90 -18.76 -15.07 -23.16
CA GLY A 90 -20.02 -14.99 -22.44
C GLY A 90 -19.95 -15.30 -20.93
N ASN A 91 -18.76 -15.51 -20.37
CA ASN A 91 -18.54 -15.84 -18.97
C ASN A 91 -18.31 -14.58 -18.11
N PHE A 92 -19.38 -13.95 -17.66
CA PHE A 92 -19.34 -12.73 -16.84
C PHE A 92 -19.24 -13.07 -15.35
N GLY A 93 -18.04 -13.29 -14.85
CA GLY A 93 -17.80 -13.51 -13.41
C GLY A 93 -17.64 -12.20 -12.64
N THR A 94 -17.89 -12.25 -11.32
CA THR A 94 -17.76 -11.09 -10.41
C THR A 94 -16.35 -10.82 -9.91
N TYR A 95 -15.35 -11.60 -10.37
CA TYR A 95 -13.96 -11.50 -9.94
C TYR A 95 -13.34 -10.11 -10.15
N PHE A 96 -13.79 -9.35 -11.15
CA PHE A 96 -13.32 -7.99 -11.40
C PHE A 96 -13.73 -7.01 -10.28
N MET A 97 -14.75 -7.33 -9.47
CA MET A 97 -15.21 -6.50 -8.36
C MET A 97 -14.37 -6.67 -7.08
N VAL A 98 -13.47 -7.65 -7.05
CA VAL A 98 -12.59 -7.90 -5.90
C VAL A 98 -11.62 -6.74 -5.71
N ILE A 99 -11.50 -6.26 -4.47
CA ILE A 99 -10.66 -5.12 -4.13
C ILE A 99 -9.24 -5.57 -3.82
N ASP A 100 -8.30 -4.90 -4.47
CA ASP A 100 -6.86 -5.06 -4.30
C ASP A 100 -6.23 -3.75 -3.81
N VAL A 101 -4.90 -3.74 -3.70
CA VAL A 101 -4.13 -2.62 -3.14
C VAL A 101 -4.40 -1.29 -3.84
N LEU A 102 -4.55 -1.26 -5.17
CA LEU A 102 -4.75 0.00 -5.92
C LEU A 102 -6.10 0.65 -5.61
N GLN A 103 -7.18 -0.15 -5.62
CA GLN A 103 -8.51 0.37 -5.29
C GLN A 103 -8.55 0.85 -3.83
N CYS A 104 -7.97 0.09 -2.91
CA CYS A 104 -7.93 0.48 -1.50
C CYS A 104 -7.14 1.77 -1.28
N ILE A 105 -5.96 1.93 -1.89
CA ILE A 105 -5.19 3.17 -1.83
C ILE A 105 -5.93 4.31 -2.50
N GLY A 106 -6.53 4.08 -3.67
CA GLY A 106 -7.30 5.09 -4.38
C GLY A 106 -8.42 5.68 -3.54
N LEU A 107 -9.24 4.82 -2.91
CA LEU A 107 -10.29 5.26 -1.99
C LEU A 107 -9.70 5.95 -0.75
N SER A 108 -8.62 5.42 -0.20
CA SER A 108 -7.97 6.00 0.98
C SER A 108 -7.42 7.42 0.72
N LEU A 109 -6.88 7.69 -0.48
CA LEU A 109 -6.45 9.06 -0.87
C LEU A 109 -7.62 10.03 -0.90
N ILE A 110 -8.78 9.59 -1.43
CA ILE A 110 -10.00 10.38 -1.45
C ILE A 110 -10.45 10.68 -0.02
N LEU A 111 -10.46 9.67 0.87
CA LEU A 111 -10.82 9.84 2.27
C LEU A 111 -9.88 10.81 3.00
N ILE A 112 -8.55 10.75 2.76
CA ILE A 112 -7.60 11.72 3.33
C ILE A 112 -7.96 13.15 2.91
N VAL A 113 -8.28 13.36 1.62
CA VAL A 113 -8.70 14.68 1.13
C VAL A 113 -9.99 15.14 1.82
N CYS A 114 -10.99 14.28 1.91
CA CYS A 114 -12.27 14.59 2.57
C CYS A 114 -12.05 14.96 4.05
N ILE A 115 -11.28 14.16 4.80
CA ILE A 115 -10.98 14.43 6.21
C ILE A 115 -10.21 15.74 6.36
N TYR A 116 -9.26 16.02 5.46
CA TYR A 116 -8.51 17.29 5.49
C TYR A 116 -9.41 18.51 5.28
N LEU A 117 -10.40 18.39 4.39
CA LEU A 117 -11.40 19.45 4.17
C LEU A 117 -12.33 19.59 5.38
N LEU A 118 -12.81 18.48 5.95
CA LEU A 118 -13.66 18.48 7.15
C LEU A 118 -12.92 19.08 8.37
N ALA A 119 -11.61 18.85 8.49
CA ALA A 119 -10.75 19.48 9.48
C ALA A 119 -10.51 20.98 9.20
N ARG A 120 -11.29 21.58 8.26
CA ARG A 120 -11.18 22.98 7.83
C ARG A 120 -9.75 23.37 7.45
N LYS A 121 -9.01 22.42 6.89
CA LYS A 121 -7.61 22.59 6.47
C LYS A 121 -6.66 23.00 7.64
N LYS A 122 -7.07 22.78 8.90
CA LYS A 122 -6.25 23.01 10.09
C LYS A 122 -5.37 21.78 10.35
N THR A 123 -4.06 21.92 10.17
CA THR A 123 -3.10 20.81 10.22
C THR A 123 -3.12 20.09 11.56
N LEU A 124 -3.25 20.82 12.69
CA LEU A 124 -3.31 20.21 14.01
C LEU A 124 -4.56 19.35 14.21
N ILE A 125 -5.75 19.87 13.83
CA ILE A 125 -7.00 19.10 13.92
C ILE A 125 -6.91 17.86 13.04
N PHE A 126 -6.45 18.02 11.81
CA PHE A 126 -6.25 16.90 10.89
C PHE A 126 -5.29 15.85 11.47
N SER A 127 -4.18 16.28 12.06
CA SER A 127 -3.19 15.40 12.69
C SER A 127 -3.81 14.53 13.79
N VAL A 128 -4.54 15.16 14.72
CA VAL A 128 -5.21 14.47 15.83
C VAL A 128 -6.29 13.51 15.29
N VAL A 129 -7.10 13.96 14.34
CA VAL A 129 -8.13 13.11 13.73
C VAL A 129 -7.52 11.89 13.05
N MET A 130 -6.42 12.04 12.31
CA MET A 130 -5.77 10.91 11.65
C MET A 130 -5.16 9.91 12.64
N LEU A 131 -4.54 10.40 13.73
CA LEU A 131 -4.03 9.55 14.81
C LEU A 131 -5.17 8.77 15.48
N CYS A 132 -6.23 9.46 15.86
CA CYS A 132 -7.41 8.85 16.51
C CYS A 132 -8.09 7.82 15.59
N LEU A 133 -8.30 8.15 14.31
CA LEU A 133 -8.91 7.24 13.34
C LEU A 133 -8.03 5.99 13.13
N GLY A 134 -6.73 6.15 12.96
CA GLY A 134 -5.82 5.00 12.82
C GLY A 134 -5.89 4.08 14.03
N THR A 135 -5.84 4.65 15.24
CA THR A 135 -5.93 3.91 16.50
C THR A 135 -7.29 3.23 16.66
N LEU A 136 -8.38 3.95 16.40
CA LEU A 136 -9.74 3.42 16.49
C LEU A 136 -9.95 2.26 15.51
N ILE A 137 -9.52 2.40 14.27
CA ILE A 137 -9.59 1.31 13.27
C ILE A 137 -8.86 0.08 13.78
N PHE A 138 -7.68 0.22 14.37
CA PHE A 138 -6.93 -0.94 14.86
C PHE A 138 -7.55 -1.56 16.11
N LEU A 139 -8.07 -0.74 17.04
CA LEU A 139 -8.76 -1.24 18.23
C LEU A 139 -10.09 -1.93 17.90
N CYS A 140 -10.79 -1.46 16.88
CA CYS A 140 -12.06 -2.07 16.44
C CYS A 140 -11.86 -3.30 15.52
N GLU A 141 -10.63 -3.77 15.32
CA GLU A 141 -10.34 -4.90 14.42
C GLU A 141 -11.17 -6.16 14.75
N PRO A 142 -11.35 -6.56 16.01
CA PRO A 142 -12.17 -7.73 16.31
C PRO A 142 -13.62 -7.61 15.82
N LEU A 143 -14.18 -6.39 15.83
CA LEU A 143 -15.58 -6.14 15.45
C LEU A 143 -15.83 -6.31 13.94
N TYR A 144 -14.86 -5.93 13.08
CA TYR A 144 -15.03 -6.02 11.63
C TYR A 144 -14.31 -7.22 11.00
N ARG A 145 -13.51 -7.97 11.75
CA ARG A 145 -12.81 -9.17 11.25
C ARG A 145 -13.75 -10.22 10.69
N THR A 146 -14.86 -10.43 11.37
CA THR A 146 -15.88 -11.43 11.04
C THR A 146 -17.09 -10.86 10.30
N TYR A 147 -17.07 -9.55 9.99
CA TYR A 147 -18.19 -8.89 9.34
C TYR A 147 -18.37 -9.38 7.90
N SER A 148 -19.54 -9.93 7.58
CA SER A 148 -19.86 -10.50 6.26
C SER A 148 -20.42 -9.49 5.26
N ALA A 149 -20.86 -8.31 5.70
CA ALA A 149 -21.50 -7.27 4.90
C ALA A 149 -22.78 -7.77 4.17
N GLU A 150 -23.56 -8.62 4.84
CA GLU A 150 -24.83 -9.13 4.30
C GLU A 150 -25.80 -7.99 3.99
N GLY A 151 -26.55 -8.12 2.90
CA GLY A 151 -27.48 -7.08 2.45
C GLY A 151 -26.85 -5.86 1.77
N ILE A 152 -25.54 -5.75 1.74
CA ILE A 152 -24.84 -4.69 1.03
C ILE A 152 -24.52 -5.15 -0.41
N PRO A 153 -24.76 -4.31 -1.45
CA PRO A 153 -24.38 -4.67 -2.81
C PRO A 153 -22.89 -5.06 -2.91
N LEU A 154 -22.59 -6.14 -3.65
CA LEU A 154 -21.25 -6.76 -3.72
C LEU A 154 -20.12 -5.75 -3.97
N PHE A 155 -20.36 -4.75 -4.82
CA PHE A 155 -19.38 -3.72 -5.12
C PHE A 155 -18.91 -2.96 -3.87
N PHE A 156 -19.83 -2.61 -2.97
CA PHE A 156 -19.49 -1.92 -1.71
C PHE A 156 -19.04 -2.90 -0.62
N ALA A 157 -19.66 -4.08 -0.55
CA ALA A 157 -19.28 -5.12 0.41
C ALA A 157 -17.79 -5.48 0.27
N ASN A 158 -17.28 -5.55 -0.95
CA ASN A 158 -15.88 -5.88 -1.24
C ASN A 158 -14.87 -4.87 -0.69
N TYR A 159 -15.27 -3.62 -0.42
CA TYR A 159 -14.43 -2.66 0.30
C TYR A 159 -14.43 -2.87 1.82
N LEU A 160 -15.44 -3.53 2.36
CA LEU A 160 -15.66 -3.69 3.81
C LEU A 160 -15.21 -5.04 4.34
N THR A 161 -15.45 -6.12 3.57
CA THR A 161 -15.17 -7.49 3.99
C THR A 161 -14.28 -8.26 3.03
N LYS A 162 -13.55 -9.24 3.59
CA LYS A 162 -12.72 -10.18 2.82
C LYS A 162 -13.47 -11.43 2.37
N VAL A 163 -14.69 -11.66 2.86
CA VAL A 163 -15.49 -12.88 2.62
C VAL A 163 -15.65 -13.17 1.12
N ASN A 164 -15.76 -12.12 0.30
CA ASN A 164 -15.93 -12.22 -1.15
C ASN A 164 -14.60 -12.29 -1.94
N GLY A 165 -13.46 -12.52 -1.26
CA GLY A 165 -12.15 -12.66 -1.90
C GLY A 165 -11.31 -11.38 -1.99
N SER A 166 -11.80 -10.25 -1.46
CA SER A 166 -11.01 -9.01 -1.38
C SER A 166 -9.80 -9.18 -0.47
N VAL A 167 -8.63 -8.74 -0.94
CA VAL A 167 -7.38 -8.85 -0.19
C VAL A 167 -7.13 -7.61 0.66
N PHE A 168 -7.40 -6.42 0.09
CA PHE A 168 -7.14 -5.13 0.70
C PHE A 168 -8.44 -4.33 0.89
N THR A 169 -9.21 -4.69 1.92
CA THR A 169 -10.40 -3.94 2.34
C THR A 169 -10.00 -2.60 2.96
N ILE A 170 -10.94 -1.62 3.02
CA ILE A 170 -10.63 -0.31 3.61
C ILE A 170 -10.22 -0.44 5.09
N LEU A 171 -10.85 -1.34 5.82
CA LEU A 171 -10.46 -1.73 7.17
C LEU A 171 -9.66 -3.05 7.09
N PRO A 172 -8.47 -3.15 7.69
CA PRO A 172 -7.76 -2.15 8.52
C PRO A 172 -6.81 -1.22 7.71
N TRP A 173 -6.73 -1.34 6.37
CA TRP A 173 -5.64 -0.75 5.59
C TRP A 173 -5.62 0.77 5.59
N PHE A 174 -6.79 1.42 5.69
CA PHE A 174 -6.85 2.86 5.89
C PHE A 174 -6.21 3.31 7.21
N GLY A 175 -6.22 2.48 8.25
CA GLY A 175 -5.53 2.76 9.51
C GLY A 175 -4.03 3.02 9.31
N TYR A 176 -3.35 2.19 8.52
CA TYR A 176 -1.93 2.43 8.17
C TYR A 176 -1.73 3.74 7.41
N MET A 177 -2.62 4.07 6.46
CA MET A 177 -2.55 5.34 5.75
C MET A 177 -2.81 6.54 6.68
N ALA A 178 -3.69 6.39 7.65
CA ALA A 178 -3.97 7.42 8.66
C ALA A 178 -2.73 7.67 9.54
N TYR A 179 -2.05 6.63 10.00
CA TYR A 179 -0.77 6.80 10.70
C TYR A 179 0.29 7.45 9.81
N GLY A 180 0.37 7.09 8.54
CA GLY A 180 1.25 7.74 7.58
C GLY A 180 0.94 9.24 7.43
N ALA A 181 -0.34 9.59 7.32
CA ALA A 181 -0.79 10.98 7.26
C ALA A 181 -0.48 11.76 8.56
N PHE A 182 -0.63 11.14 9.72
CA PHE A 182 -0.21 11.71 11.00
C PHE A 182 1.30 11.99 11.01
N ILE A 183 2.14 11.01 10.63
CA ILE A 183 3.59 11.16 10.56
C ILE A 183 3.98 12.30 9.61
N ALA A 184 3.27 12.47 8.48
CA ALA A 184 3.50 13.58 7.55
C ALA A 184 3.34 14.96 8.21
N THR A 185 2.41 15.10 9.14
CA THR A 185 2.22 16.37 9.88
C THR A 185 3.40 16.69 10.80
N LEU A 186 4.05 15.64 11.37
CA LEU A 186 5.27 15.81 12.16
C LEU A 186 6.45 16.24 11.28
N PHE A 187 6.62 15.59 10.13
CA PHE A 187 7.65 16.00 9.16
C PHE A 187 7.47 17.45 8.74
N TYR A 188 6.26 17.82 8.39
CA TYR A 188 5.96 19.17 7.96
C TYR A 188 6.21 20.22 9.06
N GLY A 189 5.78 19.96 10.30
CA GLY A 189 5.87 20.92 11.40
C GLY A 189 7.28 21.09 11.97
N TYR A 190 8.16 20.09 11.79
CA TYR A 190 9.41 20.07 12.55
C TYR A 190 10.67 19.79 11.67
N LEU A 191 10.54 19.59 10.35
CA LEU A 191 11.66 19.21 9.47
C LEU A 191 12.84 20.19 9.55
N THR A 192 12.57 21.49 9.73
CA THR A 192 13.58 22.57 9.81
C THR A 192 14.20 22.74 11.18
N ARG A 193 13.70 22.04 12.21
CA ARG A 193 14.24 22.17 13.56
C ARG A 193 15.57 21.45 13.71
N PRO A 194 16.54 22.02 14.46
CA PRO A 194 17.79 21.35 14.74
C PRO A 194 17.54 20.01 15.46
N LYS A 195 18.33 18.98 15.12
CA LYS A 195 18.24 17.62 15.66
C LYS A 195 16.90 16.88 15.38
N PHE A 196 16.00 17.44 14.55
CA PHE A 196 14.74 16.78 14.22
C PHE A 196 14.97 15.38 13.64
N LYS A 197 15.93 15.23 12.70
CA LYS A 197 16.25 13.93 12.09
C LYS A 197 16.60 12.88 13.16
N THR A 198 17.53 13.22 14.06
CA THR A 198 17.95 12.30 15.14
C THR A 198 16.79 11.97 16.08
N GLY A 199 16.03 13.00 16.51
CA GLY A 199 14.87 12.81 17.38
C GLY A 199 13.80 11.92 16.74
N LEU A 200 13.55 12.08 15.43
CA LEU A 200 12.57 11.28 14.71
C LEU A 200 13.03 9.82 14.54
N ILE A 201 14.32 9.60 14.22
CA ILE A 201 14.88 8.25 14.15
C ILE A 201 14.75 7.54 15.49
N ILE A 202 15.15 8.18 16.59
CA ILE A 202 15.00 7.62 17.94
C ILE A 202 13.53 7.38 18.26
N GLY A 203 12.65 8.34 17.95
CA GLY A 203 11.20 8.21 18.15
C GLY A 203 10.62 7.02 17.39
N PHE A 204 11.01 6.81 16.14
CA PHE A 204 10.57 5.66 15.37
C PHE A 204 11.05 4.33 15.97
N PHE A 205 12.31 4.24 16.40
CA PHE A 205 12.81 3.02 17.05
C PHE A 205 12.12 2.77 18.38
N VAL A 206 12.06 3.76 19.26
CA VAL A 206 11.44 3.61 20.59
C VAL A 206 9.96 3.25 20.45
N THR A 207 9.18 4.04 19.72
CA THR A 207 7.76 3.76 19.52
C THR A 207 7.54 2.44 18.80
N GLY A 208 8.37 2.15 17.79
CA GLY A 208 8.30 0.89 17.05
C GLY A 208 8.53 -0.32 17.94
N LEU A 209 9.57 -0.31 18.77
CA LEU A 209 9.88 -1.41 19.69
C LEU A 209 8.82 -1.53 20.80
N VAL A 210 8.33 -0.40 21.32
CA VAL A 210 7.21 -0.40 22.29
C VAL A 210 5.96 -1.03 21.68
N LEU A 211 5.64 -0.73 20.43
CA LEU A 211 4.49 -1.36 19.75
C LEU A 211 4.72 -2.86 19.51
N VAL A 212 5.93 -3.27 19.13
CA VAL A 212 6.22 -4.68 18.85
C VAL A 212 6.18 -5.53 20.13
N TYR A 213 6.80 -5.09 21.20
CA TYR A 213 6.97 -5.89 22.41
C TYR A 213 6.03 -5.50 23.56
N GLY A 214 5.63 -4.23 23.63
CA GLY A 214 4.87 -3.69 24.75
C GLY A 214 3.35 -3.60 24.49
N SER A 215 2.89 -3.53 23.24
CA SER A 215 1.46 -3.30 22.98
C SER A 215 0.57 -4.43 23.50
N THR A 216 0.95 -5.69 23.30
CA THR A 216 0.17 -6.85 23.77
C THR A 216 0.03 -6.87 25.31
N PRO A 217 1.11 -6.81 26.12
CA PRO A 217 0.95 -6.77 27.58
C PRO A 217 0.18 -5.53 28.05
N VAL A 218 0.38 -4.38 27.43
CA VAL A 218 -0.39 -3.16 27.76
C VAL A 218 -1.89 -3.36 27.54
N PHE A 219 -2.30 -3.96 26.42
CA PHE A 219 -3.71 -4.25 26.17
C PHE A 219 -4.30 -5.25 27.16
N PHE A 220 -3.55 -6.28 27.57
CA PHE A 220 -4.01 -7.20 28.61
C PHE A 220 -4.19 -6.51 29.97
N GLU A 221 -3.27 -5.65 30.38
CA GLU A 221 -3.40 -4.91 31.66
C GLU A 221 -4.56 -3.91 31.59
N LEU A 222 -4.72 -3.18 30.49
CA LEU A 222 -5.86 -2.30 30.28
C LEU A 222 -7.20 -3.07 30.30
N ALA A 223 -7.24 -4.26 29.68
CA ALA A 223 -8.43 -5.11 29.70
C ALA A 223 -8.80 -5.54 31.12
N LYS A 224 -7.83 -5.92 31.95
CA LYS A 224 -8.04 -6.25 33.37
C LYS A 224 -8.55 -5.06 34.16
N LEU A 225 -7.98 -3.86 33.96
CA LEU A 225 -8.36 -2.65 34.68
C LEU A 225 -9.75 -2.14 34.31
N THR A 226 -10.13 -2.25 33.03
CA THR A 226 -11.39 -1.71 32.51
C THR A 226 -12.51 -2.73 32.41
N ASN A 227 -12.21 -4.03 32.54
CA ASN A 227 -13.10 -5.15 32.24
C ASN A 227 -13.67 -5.10 30.80
N TRP A 228 -12.95 -4.48 29.88
CA TRP A 228 -13.41 -4.31 28.50
C TRP A 228 -12.91 -5.48 27.62
N THR A 229 -13.83 -6.37 27.25
CA THR A 229 -13.54 -7.61 26.48
C THR A 229 -12.90 -7.34 25.12
N LEU A 230 -13.23 -6.22 24.48
CA LEU A 230 -12.63 -5.82 23.20
C LEU A 230 -11.09 -5.70 23.30
N LEU A 231 -10.56 -5.17 24.40
CA LEU A 231 -9.11 -5.06 24.61
C LEU A 231 -8.44 -6.42 24.76
N THR A 232 -9.12 -7.39 25.37
CA THR A 232 -8.66 -8.78 25.44
C THR A 232 -8.57 -9.40 24.04
N GLU A 233 -9.58 -9.18 23.20
CA GLU A 233 -9.58 -9.70 21.82
C GLU A 233 -8.49 -9.06 20.98
N VAL A 234 -8.28 -7.75 21.11
CA VAL A 234 -7.16 -7.03 20.46
C VAL A 234 -5.82 -7.59 20.93
N ALA A 235 -5.64 -7.86 22.23
CA ALA A 235 -4.40 -8.39 22.79
C ALA A 235 -4.10 -9.81 22.28
N ASN A 236 -5.13 -10.67 22.19
CA ASN A 236 -5.01 -12.04 21.69
C ASN A 236 -4.59 -12.12 20.22
N PHE A 237 -4.94 -11.12 19.42
CA PHE A 237 -4.62 -11.10 18.00
C PHE A 237 -4.05 -9.73 17.56
N ASN A 238 -3.00 -9.28 18.26
CA ASN A 238 -2.41 -7.95 18.12
C ASN A 238 -1.45 -7.83 16.93
N TYR A 239 -1.85 -8.23 15.74
CA TYR A 239 -0.96 -8.14 14.58
C TYR A 239 -0.86 -6.73 13.99
N LEU A 240 -1.90 -5.88 14.12
CA LEU A 240 -1.92 -4.55 13.51
C LEU A 240 -0.93 -3.59 14.16
N PHE A 241 -0.94 -3.49 15.51
CA PHE A 241 -0.02 -2.63 16.24
C PHE A 241 1.41 -3.15 16.15
N ILE A 242 1.62 -4.47 16.22
CA ILE A 242 2.96 -5.08 16.04
C ILE A 242 3.51 -4.75 14.64
N ARG A 243 2.70 -4.88 13.58
CA ARG A 243 3.12 -4.53 12.22
C ARG A 243 3.36 -3.04 12.05
N LEU A 244 2.56 -2.18 12.69
CA LEU A 244 2.83 -0.74 12.72
C LEU A 244 4.18 -0.45 13.40
N GLY A 245 4.48 -1.13 14.51
CA GLY A 245 5.78 -1.05 15.15
C GLY A 245 6.93 -1.41 14.21
N ASN A 246 6.80 -2.50 13.46
CA ASN A 246 7.78 -2.90 12.44
C ASN A 246 7.93 -1.86 11.32
N VAL A 247 6.83 -1.24 10.88
CA VAL A 247 6.85 -0.16 9.89
C VAL A 247 7.67 1.02 10.41
N LEU A 248 7.46 1.43 11.66
CA LEU A 248 8.22 2.54 12.27
C LEU A 248 9.71 2.22 12.37
N VAL A 249 10.07 1.01 12.81
CA VAL A 249 11.48 0.57 12.84
C VAL A 249 12.10 0.63 11.44
N ILE A 250 11.40 0.13 10.41
CA ILE A 250 11.86 0.20 9.02
C ILE A 250 12.02 1.66 8.58
N PHE A 251 11.08 2.54 8.91
CA PHE A 251 11.20 3.97 8.58
C PHE A 251 12.39 4.61 9.26
N GLY A 252 12.64 4.28 10.54
CA GLY A 252 13.82 4.71 11.27
C GLY A 252 15.12 4.28 10.59
N LEU A 253 15.21 2.99 10.18
CA LEU A 253 16.36 2.45 9.44
C LEU A 253 16.57 3.18 8.10
N PHE A 254 15.53 3.26 7.26
CA PHE A 254 15.65 3.92 5.96
C PHE A 254 16.01 5.40 6.08
N TYR A 255 15.48 6.08 7.10
CA TYR A 255 15.79 7.48 7.33
C TYR A 255 17.20 7.69 7.88
N ALA A 256 17.69 6.76 8.71
CA ALA A 256 19.09 6.77 9.18
C ALA A 256 20.07 6.59 8.01
N PHE A 257 19.76 5.67 7.09
CA PHE A 257 20.61 5.35 5.92
C PHE A 257 20.24 6.12 4.66
N GLU A 258 19.46 7.21 4.74
CA GLU A 258 18.99 7.95 3.56
C GLU A 258 20.11 8.38 2.61
N ALA A 259 21.31 8.69 3.15
CA ALA A 259 22.46 9.12 2.33
C ALA A 259 22.89 8.06 1.31
N TYR A 260 22.82 6.78 1.70
CA TYR A 260 23.16 5.64 0.84
C TYR A 260 22.05 5.30 -0.17
N LEU A 261 20.82 5.75 0.08
CA LEU A 261 19.64 5.45 -0.74
C LEU A 261 19.40 6.50 -1.85
N LYS A 262 20.20 7.57 -1.90
CA LYS A 262 20.10 8.63 -2.92
C LYS A 262 20.68 8.26 -4.29
N GLN A 263 20.97 6.97 -4.52
CA GLN A 263 21.44 6.50 -5.81
C GLN A 263 20.38 6.73 -6.91
N PRO A 264 20.76 7.28 -8.08
CA PRO A 264 19.79 7.63 -9.14
C PRO A 264 18.93 6.46 -9.60
N VAL A 265 19.49 5.24 -9.62
CA VAL A 265 18.78 4.02 -10.01
C VAL A 265 17.67 3.68 -9.00
N VAL A 266 17.98 3.76 -7.70
CA VAL A 266 17.01 3.50 -6.62
C VAL A 266 15.86 4.50 -6.67
N LEU A 267 16.17 5.78 -6.84
CA LEU A 267 15.17 6.84 -6.95
C LEU A 267 14.30 6.64 -8.20
N LYS A 268 14.88 6.27 -9.33
CA LYS A 268 14.14 6.02 -10.58
C LYS A 268 13.18 4.82 -10.44
N ILE A 269 13.61 3.73 -9.81
CA ILE A 269 12.75 2.58 -9.53
C ILE A 269 11.61 3.00 -8.59
N GLY A 270 11.91 3.76 -7.54
CA GLY A 270 10.91 4.25 -6.59
C GLY A 270 9.85 5.16 -7.23
N GLN A 271 10.24 6.02 -8.19
CA GLN A 271 9.30 6.88 -8.93
C GLN A 271 8.36 6.09 -9.83
N ASN A 272 8.75 4.89 -10.25
CA ASN A 272 8.02 4.06 -11.22
C ASN A 272 7.17 2.95 -10.56
N THR A 273 6.91 3.05 -9.27
CA THR A 273 6.22 2.01 -8.49
C THR A 273 4.88 1.58 -9.08
N LEU A 274 4.08 2.50 -9.62
CA LEU A 274 2.79 2.17 -10.25
C LEU A 274 2.98 1.34 -11.53
N SER A 275 3.92 1.73 -12.40
CA SER A 275 4.23 0.97 -13.63
C SER A 275 4.74 -0.44 -13.28
N ILE A 276 5.63 -0.54 -12.31
CA ILE A 276 6.11 -1.82 -11.77
C ILE A 276 4.95 -2.67 -11.27
N TYR A 277 4.01 -2.06 -10.52
CA TYR A 277 2.81 -2.75 -10.04
C TYR A 277 1.95 -3.29 -11.19
N VAL A 278 1.66 -2.47 -12.19
CA VAL A 278 0.85 -2.88 -13.35
C VAL A 278 1.51 -4.01 -14.13
N ILE A 279 2.80 -3.86 -14.43
CA ILE A 279 3.54 -4.85 -15.23
C ILE A 279 3.60 -6.19 -14.50
N HIS A 280 3.96 -6.20 -13.21
CA HIS A 280 4.06 -7.47 -12.49
C HIS A 280 2.70 -8.17 -12.39
N PHE A 281 1.61 -7.40 -12.21
CA PHE A 281 0.27 -7.94 -12.11
C PHE A 281 -0.14 -8.62 -13.44
N ILE A 282 0.15 -7.99 -14.57
CA ILE A 282 -0.11 -8.55 -15.90
C ILE A 282 0.70 -9.83 -16.11
N LEU A 283 2.01 -9.80 -15.84
CA LEU A 283 2.90 -10.94 -16.08
C LEU A 283 2.61 -12.12 -15.14
N LEU A 284 2.35 -11.84 -13.86
CA LEU A 284 2.18 -12.90 -12.87
C LEU A 284 0.78 -13.50 -12.88
N TYR A 285 -0.25 -12.66 -12.99
CA TYR A 285 -1.66 -13.08 -12.86
C TYR A 285 -2.40 -13.14 -14.19
N GLY A 286 -1.80 -12.65 -15.28
CA GLY A 286 -2.37 -12.78 -16.63
C GLY A 286 -3.60 -11.91 -16.87
N SER A 287 -3.75 -10.78 -16.17
CA SER A 287 -4.83 -9.79 -16.28
C SER A 287 -5.84 -10.03 -17.42
N PHE A 288 -5.81 -9.28 -18.48
CA PHE A 288 -6.78 -9.33 -19.60
C PHE A 288 -6.89 -10.68 -20.31
N THR A 289 -5.79 -11.44 -20.37
CA THR A 289 -5.69 -12.71 -21.12
C THR A 289 -6.08 -13.92 -20.28
N GLY A 290 -5.98 -13.82 -18.94
CA GLY A 290 -6.09 -14.97 -18.05
C GLY A 290 -4.90 -15.93 -18.16
N LEU A 291 -3.83 -15.56 -18.87
CA LEU A 291 -2.59 -16.33 -19.06
C LEU A 291 -1.42 -15.56 -18.45
N GLY A 292 -1.08 -15.88 -17.22
CA GLY A 292 0.09 -15.36 -16.51
C GLY A 292 0.97 -16.51 -16.02
N LEU A 293 2.09 -16.17 -15.39
CA LEU A 293 2.99 -17.17 -14.81
C LEU A 293 2.28 -18.10 -13.82
N ASN A 294 1.27 -17.59 -13.11
CA ASN A 294 0.46 -18.38 -12.20
C ASN A 294 -0.28 -19.53 -12.90
N GLN A 295 -0.82 -19.29 -14.10
CA GLN A 295 -1.53 -20.31 -14.86
C GLN A 295 -0.59 -21.27 -15.58
N ILE A 296 0.61 -20.81 -15.97
CA ILE A 296 1.60 -21.59 -16.72
C ILE A 296 2.38 -22.51 -15.78
N LEU A 297 2.90 -21.98 -14.68
CA LEU A 297 3.77 -22.70 -13.75
C LEU A 297 3.01 -23.33 -12.57
N GLY A 298 1.86 -22.74 -12.19
CA GLY A 298 1.14 -23.17 -11.00
C GLY A 298 1.97 -23.00 -9.71
N LYS A 299 1.56 -23.68 -8.65
CA LYS A 299 2.27 -23.73 -7.36
C LYS A 299 3.22 -24.93 -7.32
N ASN A 300 4.20 -24.97 -8.22
CA ASN A 300 5.05 -26.16 -8.46
C ASN A 300 6.55 -25.88 -8.29
N LEU A 301 6.97 -24.62 -8.03
CA LEU A 301 8.39 -24.31 -7.94
C LEU A 301 8.99 -24.81 -6.62
N THR A 302 10.19 -25.37 -6.71
CA THR A 302 11.05 -25.65 -5.56
C THR A 302 11.55 -24.34 -4.92
N PRO A 303 12.05 -24.34 -3.68
CA PRO A 303 12.58 -23.13 -3.04
C PRO A 303 13.69 -22.45 -3.85
N PHE A 304 14.59 -23.22 -4.45
CA PHE A 304 15.67 -22.68 -5.29
C PHE A 304 15.12 -21.98 -6.53
N GLU A 305 14.22 -22.65 -7.28
CA GLU A 305 13.57 -22.08 -8.46
C GLU A 305 12.75 -20.83 -8.13
N ALA A 306 12.04 -20.85 -6.99
CA ALA A 306 11.23 -19.73 -6.55
C ALA A 306 12.10 -18.51 -6.18
N ILE A 307 13.23 -18.69 -5.50
CA ILE A 307 14.17 -17.61 -5.15
C ILE A 307 14.86 -17.07 -6.41
N PHE A 308 15.42 -17.95 -7.24
CA PHE A 308 16.10 -17.55 -8.46
C PHE A 308 15.13 -16.87 -9.44
N GLY A 309 13.96 -17.46 -9.63
CA GLY A 309 12.90 -16.90 -10.48
C GLY A 309 12.41 -15.54 -9.95
N ALA A 310 12.29 -15.35 -8.63
CA ALA A 310 11.92 -14.07 -8.04
C ALA A 310 12.97 -12.98 -8.31
N ILE A 311 14.26 -13.32 -8.30
CA ILE A 311 15.35 -12.39 -8.63
C ILE A 311 15.25 -12.01 -10.11
N CYS A 312 15.14 -13.00 -11.00
CA CYS A 312 14.97 -12.77 -12.44
C CYS A 312 13.72 -11.93 -12.74
N PHE A 313 12.60 -12.23 -12.08
CA PHE A 313 11.34 -11.50 -12.22
C PHE A 313 11.48 -10.04 -11.76
N LEU A 314 12.14 -9.80 -10.62
CA LEU A 314 12.41 -8.45 -10.09
C LEU A 314 13.23 -7.62 -11.08
N ILE A 315 14.31 -8.19 -11.62
CA ILE A 315 15.16 -7.52 -12.60
C ILE A 315 14.37 -7.22 -13.88
N SER A 316 13.68 -8.23 -14.43
CA SER A 316 12.93 -8.10 -15.68
C SER A 316 11.83 -7.07 -15.60
N VAL A 317 10.99 -7.11 -14.55
CA VAL A 317 9.90 -6.14 -14.35
C VAL A 317 10.46 -4.72 -14.18
N SER A 318 11.58 -4.56 -13.46
CA SER A 318 12.22 -3.26 -13.27
C SER A 318 12.74 -2.69 -14.58
N LEU A 319 13.42 -3.51 -15.40
CA LEU A 319 13.93 -3.12 -16.71
C LEU A 319 12.79 -2.78 -17.69
N ILE A 320 11.76 -3.62 -17.76
CA ILE A 320 10.58 -3.38 -18.61
C ILE A 320 9.91 -2.06 -18.22
N SER A 321 9.75 -1.81 -16.91
CA SER A 321 9.15 -0.55 -16.42
C SER A 321 9.94 0.67 -16.86
N ILE A 322 11.27 0.64 -16.76
CA ILE A 322 12.15 1.74 -17.18
C ILE A 322 12.05 1.93 -18.71
N TYR A 323 12.02 0.84 -19.48
CA TYR A 323 11.93 0.88 -20.94
C TYR A 323 10.58 1.46 -21.42
N ILE A 324 9.46 0.97 -20.87
CA ILE A 324 8.11 1.45 -21.22
C ILE A 324 7.98 2.95 -20.98
N ILE A 325 8.50 3.46 -19.87
CA ILE A 325 8.45 4.90 -19.57
C ILE A 325 9.26 5.71 -20.59
N LYS A 326 10.44 5.22 -20.96
CA LYS A 326 11.26 5.85 -22.00
C LYS A 326 10.53 5.87 -23.34
N ALA A 327 9.94 4.74 -23.73
CA ALA A 327 9.16 4.62 -24.97
C ALA A 327 7.93 5.54 -24.96
N ASN A 328 7.15 5.55 -23.87
CA ASN A 328 5.99 6.44 -23.74
C ASN A 328 6.37 7.92 -23.85
N THR A 329 7.49 8.33 -23.25
CA THR A 329 7.97 9.73 -23.36
C THR A 329 8.35 10.07 -24.79
N GLN A 330 8.97 9.16 -25.54
CA GLN A 330 9.31 9.37 -26.94
C GLN A 330 8.08 9.44 -27.84
N ILE A 331 7.11 8.53 -27.64
CA ILE A 331 5.84 8.51 -28.37
C ILE A 331 5.06 9.79 -28.10
N TYR A 332 4.96 10.21 -26.84
CA TYR A 332 4.26 11.45 -26.48
C TYR A 332 4.89 12.69 -27.14
N LYS A 333 6.23 12.77 -27.11
CA LYS A 333 6.97 13.84 -27.80
C LYS A 333 6.68 13.82 -29.31
N TYR A 334 6.74 12.66 -29.95
CA TYR A 334 6.45 12.52 -31.37
C TYR A 334 5.04 12.95 -31.74
N ILE A 335 4.02 12.59 -30.91
CA ILE A 335 2.64 13.00 -31.12
C ILE A 335 2.49 14.52 -30.99
N ILE A 336 3.09 15.14 -29.97
CA ILE A 336 3.04 16.59 -29.78
C ILE A 336 3.71 17.30 -30.94
N ASP A 337 4.90 16.87 -31.37
CA ASP A 337 5.63 17.47 -32.48
C ASP A 337 4.81 17.41 -33.78
N LYS A 338 4.11 16.29 -34.02
CA LYS A 338 3.17 16.17 -35.14
C LYS A 338 1.96 17.12 -35.02
N LEU A 339 1.37 17.21 -33.82
CA LEU A 339 0.23 18.13 -33.61
C LEU A 339 0.65 19.58 -33.78
N HIS A 340 1.82 19.99 -33.36
CA HIS A 340 2.36 21.31 -33.62
C HIS A 340 2.61 21.55 -35.12
N TYR A 341 3.17 20.55 -35.82
CA TYR A 341 3.34 20.63 -37.27
C TYR A 341 2.01 20.83 -38.02
N PHE A 342 0.97 20.07 -37.66
CA PHE A 342 -0.37 20.26 -38.28
C PHE A 342 -0.99 21.62 -37.96
N LYS A 343 -0.79 22.16 -36.75
CA LYS A 343 -1.24 23.50 -36.38
C LYS A 343 -0.49 24.63 -37.10
N SER A 344 0.72 24.38 -37.55
CA SER A 344 1.50 25.37 -38.34
C SER A 344 1.15 25.37 -39.82
N LEU A 345 0.37 24.40 -40.29
CA LEU A 345 -0.10 24.30 -41.69
C LEU A 345 -1.53 24.84 -41.86
N THR A 346 -2.23 25.13 -40.76
CA THR A 346 -3.55 25.81 -40.72
C THR A 346 -3.38 27.25 -40.24
#